data_165f5570dabf8be90e55729a8a61f12c
#
_entry.id   165f5570dabf8be90e55729a8a61f12c
#
_cell.length_a   1.000
_cell.length_b   1.000
_cell.length_c   1.000
_cell.angle_alpha   90.00
_cell.angle_beta   90.00
_cell.angle_gamma   90.00
#
_symmetry.space_group_name_H-M   'P 1'
#
loop_
_entity.id
_entity.type
_entity.pdbx_description
1 polymer ?
#
loop_
_entity_poly.entity_id
_entity_poly.type
_entity_poly.pdbx_seq_one_letter_code
_entity_poly.pdbx_strand_id
1 'polypeptide(L)'
;MKNENKIKLFLVDDDAVFLRSLEIQFLQHADAELTGFIIETFATGELCIAHLSHNPDMIILDYHLDGIDKNAINGIATLDKIKSSHPDVPVIMLSSQDKIDVAINCMHHKAVDYVVKSETAFMRLQKIITVFSQQKKLEKELSWYMDRM
;
A
#
# COMPACT_ATOMS: atom_id res chain seq x y z
N MET A 1 2.80 -24.72 3.73
CA MET A 1 1.66 -24.12 2.99
C MET A 1 2.13 -22.87 2.30
N LYS A 2 1.90 -22.83 1.03
CA LYS A 2 2.29 -21.66 0.26
C LYS A 2 1.23 -20.57 0.35
N ASN A 3 1.67 -19.32 0.51
CA ASN A 3 0.79 -18.16 0.56
C ASN A 3 0.61 -17.53 -0.83
N GLU A 4 0.46 -18.39 -1.84
CA GLU A 4 0.47 -17.97 -3.25
C GLU A 4 -0.64 -16.98 -3.60
N ASN A 5 -1.79 -17.09 -2.94
CA ASN A 5 -2.94 -16.24 -3.19
C ASN A 5 -3.12 -15.14 -2.15
N LYS A 6 -2.19 -15.06 -1.19
CA LYS A 6 -2.23 -13.99 -0.20
C LYS A 6 -1.40 -12.81 -0.66
N ILE A 7 -1.90 -11.62 -0.37
CA ILE A 7 -1.20 -10.38 -0.66
C ILE A 7 -0.61 -9.84 0.63
N LYS A 8 0.67 -9.50 0.59
CA LYS A 8 1.35 -8.90 1.72
C LYS A 8 1.23 -7.39 1.61
N LEU A 9 0.54 -6.78 2.56
CA LEU A 9 0.32 -5.35 2.64
C LEU A 9 1.09 -4.74 3.79
N PHE A 10 1.74 -3.60 3.53
CA PHE A 10 2.22 -2.71 4.58
C PHE A 10 1.21 -1.58 4.73
N LEU A 11 0.76 -1.33 5.94
CA LEU A 11 -0.11 -0.20 6.27
C LEU A 11 0.68 0.75 7.15
N VAL A 12 0.85 1.98 6.70
CA VAL A 12 1.69 2.98 7.38
C VAL A 12 0.85 4.20 7.70
N ASP A 13 0.60 4.43 8.98
CA ASP A 13 -0.22 5.54 9.46
C ASP A 13 0.12 5.81 10.92
N ASP A 14 0.26 7.07 11.31
CA ASP A 14 0.53 7.42 12.71
C ASP A 14 -0.74 7.50 13.56
N ASP A 15 -1.92 7.42 12.93
CA ASP A 15 -3.20 7.30 13.64
C ASP A 15 -3.47 5.82 13.94
N ALA A 16 -3.21 5.42 15.18
CA ALA A 16 -3.33 4.01 15.59
C ALA A 16 -4.75 3.47 15.46
N VAL A 17 -5.76 4.31 15.69
CA VAL A 17 -7.17 3.90 15.59
C VAL A 17 -7.53 3.62 14.13
N PHE A 18 -7.19 4.53 13.24
CA PHE A 18 -7.45 4.35 11.81
C PHE A 18 -6.71 3.12 11.27
N LEU A 19 -5.45 2.97 11.65
CA LEU A 19 -4.59 1.85 11.23
C LEU A 19 -5.20 0.51 11.63
N ARG A 20 -5.63 0.40 12.89
CA ARG A 20 -6.26 -0.82 13.40
C ARG A 20 -7.58 -1.11 12.71
N SER A 21 -8.40 -0.09 12.49
CA SER A 21 -9.67 -0.22 11.79
C SER A 21 -9.45 -0.76 10.37
N LEU A 22 -8.49 -0.20 9.67
CA LEU A 22 -8.19 -0.61 8.29
C LEU A 22 -7.67 -2.06 8.25
N GLU A 23 -6.79 -2.41 9.17
CA GLU A 23 -6.27 -3.77 9.30
C GLU A 23 -7.40 -4.78 9.49
N ILE A 24 -8.31 -4.50 10.41
CA ILE A 24 -9.46 -5.37 10.69
C ILE A 24 -10.33 -5.53 9.44
N GLN A 25 -10.60 -4.45 8.73
CA GLN A 25 -11.40 -4.50 7.51
C GLN A 25 -10.78 -5.40 6.45
N PHE A 26 -9.48 -5.30 6.24
CA PHE A 26 -8.79 -6.17 5.28
C PHE A 26 -8.80 -7.63 5.71
N LEU A 27 -8.63 -7.91 6.99
CA LEU A 27 -8.61 -9.29 7.48
C LEU A 27 -9.99 -9.95 7.41
N GLN A 28 -11.07 -9.16 7.48
CA GLN A 28 -12.45 -9.68 7.46
C GLN A 28 -13.03 -9.81 6.05
N HIS A 29 -12.52 -9.06 5.09
CA HIS A 29 -13.13 -8.94 3.75
C HIS A 29 -12.17 -9.43 2.67
N ALA A 30 -11.95 -10.74 2.62
CA ALA A 30 -11.22 -11.33 1.50
C ALA A 30 -12.11 -11.34 0.26
N ASP A 31 -11.57 -10.86 -0.86
CA ASP A 31 -12.24 -10.92 -2.14
C ASP A 31 -12.28 -12.38 -2.65
N ALA A 32 -13.22 -12.69 -3.53
CA ALA A 32 -13.29 -13.99 -4.20
C ALA A 32 -12.02 -14.34 -4.98
N GLU A 33 -11.29 -13.33 -5.45
CA GLU A 33 -10.03 -13.47 -6.18
C GLU A 33 -8.83 -13.69 -5.26
N LEU A 34 -8.98 -13.38 -3.95
CA LEU A 34 -7.89 -13.40 -2.98
C LEU A 34 -8.24 -14.32 -1.82
N THR A 35 -7.31 -15.15 -1.42
CA THR A 35 -7.48 -16.01 -0.24
C THR A 35 -7.20 -15.30 1.07
N GLY A 36 -6.72 -14.06 1.02
CA GLY A 36 -6.53 -13.22 2.19
C GLY A 36 -5.32 -12.31 2.08
N PHE A 37 -5.02 -11.69 3.21
CA PHE A 37 -3.93 -10.72 3.33
C PHE A 37 -2.98 -11.12 4.45
N ILE A 38 -1.71 -10.80 4.26
CA ILE A 38 -0.70 -10.78 5.32
C ILE A 38 -0.41 -9.31 5.54
N ILE A 39 -0.67 -8.80 6.75
CA ILE A 39 -0.60 -7.36 7.01
C ILE A 39 0.47 -7.07 8.06
N GLU A 40 1.34 -6.11 7.76
CA GLU A 40 2.24 -5.52 8.74
C GLU A 40 1.91 -4.03 8.85
N THR A 41 1.86 -3.53 10.07
CA THR A 41 1.48 -2.14 10.33
C THR A 41 2.66 -1.38 10.93
N PHE A 42 2.80 -0.12 10.53
CA PHE A 42 3.89 0.75 10.98
C PHE A 42 3.33 2.13 11.31
N ALA A 43 3.77 2.67 12.43
CA ALA A 43 3.34 4.00 12.88
C ALA A 43 4.18 5.13 12.26
N THR A 44 5.32 4.82 11.66
CA THR A 44 6.20 5.81 11.04
C THR A 44 6.74 5.32 9.70
N GLY A 45 7.18 6.26 8.87
CA GLY A 45 7.83 5.93 7.61
C GLY A 45 9.16 5.22 7.82
N GLU A 46 9.90 5.61 8.85
CA GLU A 46 11.19 5.00 9.19
C GLU A 46 11.04 3.50 9.48
N LEU A 47 10.01 3.12 10.25
CA LEU A 47 9.74 1.72 10.55
C LEU A 47 9.37 0.93 9.29
N CYS A 48 8.56 1.52 8.43
CA CYS A 48 8.22 0.91 7.15
C CYS A 48 9.49 0.62 6.32
N ILE A 49 10.34 1.62 6.16
CA ILE A 49 11.58 1.51 5.39
C ILE A 49 12.49 0.45 5.98
N ALA A 50 12.60 0.38 7.30
CA ALA A 50 13.43 -0.61 7.99
C ALA A 50 12.97 -2.06 7.74
N HIS A 51 11.72 -2.26 7.34
CA HIS A 51 11.14 -3.59 7.13
C HIS A 51 10.86 -3.92 5.66
N LEU A 52 11.38 -3.14 4.72
CA LEU A 52 11.16 -3.40 3.27
C LEU A 52 11.72 -4.76 2.83
N SER A 53 12.69 -5.30 3.57
CA SER A 53 13.22 -6.64 3.30
C SER A 53 12.17 -7.74 3.50
N HIS A 54 11.05 -7.46 4.16
CA HIS A 54 9.91 -8.38 4.28
C HIS A 54 9.12 -8.53 2.98
N ASN A 55 9.50 -7.80 1.93
CA ASN A 55 8.95 -7.92 0.58
C ASN A 55 7.43 -7.71 0.49
N PRO A 56 6.93 -6.53 0.83
CA PRO A 56 5.51 -6.26 0.66
C PRO A 56 5.13 -6.27 -0.83
N ASP A 57 3.95 -6.75 -1.13
CA ASP A 57 3.39 -6.69 -2.48
C ASP A 57 2.86 -5.29 -2.79
N MET A 58 2.43 -4.56 -1.77
CA MET A 58 1.88 -3.22 -1.89
C MET A 58 1.99 -2.50 -0.56
N ILE A 59 2.15 -1.18 -0.62
CA ILE A 59 2.23 -0.33 0.57
C ILE A 59 1.12 0.71 0.50
N ILE A 60 0.36 0.84 1.59
CA ILE A 60 -0.62 1.90 1.79
C ILE A 60 -0.02 2.87 2.79
N LEU A 61 0.20 4.10 2.36
CA LEU A 61 1.05 5.06 3.06
C LEU A 61 0.30 6.35 3.33
N ASP A 62 0.23 6.73 4.60
CA ASP A 62 -0.36 8.01 5.00
C ASP A 62 0.50 9.19 4.53
N TYR A 63 -0.14 10.22 4.03
CA TYR A 63 0.51 11.45 3.59
C TYR A 63 1.10 12.23 4.78
N HIS A 64 0.44 12.20 5.95
CA HIS A 64 0.84 12.91 7.16
C HIS A 64 1.39 11.93 8.20
N LEU A 65 2.69 11.70 8.19
CA LEU A 65 3.37 10.80 9.13
C LEU A 65 4.16 11.53 10.22
N ASP A 66 4.17 12.83 10.19
CA ASP A 66 4.85 13.69 11.17
C ASP A 66 3.86 14.42 12.09
N GLY A 67 2.60 13.98 12.12
CA GLY A 67 1.55 14.61 12.90
C GLY A 67 1.70 14.41 14.40
N ILE A 68 2.19 13.23 14.82
CA ILE A 68 2.39 12.89 16.24
C ILE A 68 3.84 13.14 16.63
N ASP A 69 4.79 12.59 15.88
CA ASP A 69 6.22 12.81 16.08
C ASP A 69 6.73 13.79 15.02
N LYS A 70 7.02 15.01 15.41
CA LYS A 70 7.48 16.09 14.53
C LYS A 70 8.85 15.80 13.89
N ASN A 71 9.62 14.89 14.49
CA ASN A 71 10.93 14.49 13.97
C ASN A 71 10.82 13.32 12.97
N ALA A 72 9.65 12.70 12.85
CA ALA A 72 9.43 11.64 11.88
C ALA A 72 9.39 12.23 10.46
N ILE A 73 9.81 11.44 9.48
CA ILE A 73 9.69 11.84 8.07
C ILE A 73 8.22 11.81 7.65
N ASN A 74 7.85 12.69 6.72
CA ASN A 74 6.48 12.73 6.20
C ASN A 74 6.24 11.66 5.14
N GLY A 75 5.00 11.58 4.63
CA GLY A 75 4.61 10.56 3.65
C GLY A 75 5.36 10.68 2.33
N ILE A 76 5.57 11.89 1.82
CA ILE A 76 6.29 12.09 0.55
C ILE A 76 7.75 11.66 0.68
N ALA A 77 8.43 12.03 1.77
CA ALA A 77 9.82 11.63 2.00
C ALA A 77 9.92 10.10 2.14
N THR A 78 8.95 9.48 2.80
CA THR A 78 8.88 8.03 2.92
C THR A 78 8.71 7.38 1.54
N LEU A 79 7.78 7.89 0.74
CA LEU A 79 7.54 7.42 -0.62
C LEU A 79 8.81 7.48 -1.47
N ASP A 80 9.53 8.59 -1.43
CA ASP A 80 10.78 8.77 -2.18
C ASP A 80 11.82 7.71 -1.78
N LYS A 81 11.96 7.43 -0.51
CA LYS A 81 12.89 6.43 0.00
C LYS A 81 12.50 5.02 -0.42
N ILE A 82 11.21 4.70 -0.35
CA ILE A 82 10.72 3.42 -0.83
C ILE A 82 11.03 3.24 -2.32
N LYS A 83 10.72 4.24 -3.12
CA LYS A 83 10.94 4.17 -4.57
C LYS A 83 12.41 4.14 -4.97
N SER A 84 13.29 4.71 -4.15
CA SER A 84 14.73 4.64 -4.40
C SER A 84 15.28 3.22 -4.28
N SER A 85 14.79 2.45 -3.31
CA SER A 85 15.30 1.11 -3.03
C SER A 85 14.42 -0.01 -3.60
N HIS A 86 13.12 0.24 -3.73
CA HIS A 86 12.13 -0.73 -4.19
C HIS A 86 11.19 -0.09 -5.22
N PRO A 87 11.72 0.24 -6.42
CA PRO A 87 10.95 1.00 -7.42
C PRO A 87 9.72 0.27 -7.96
N ASP A 88 9.70 -1.05 -7.86
CA ASP A 88 8.60 -1.85 -8.41
C ASP A 88 7.45 -2.10 -7.44
N VAL A 89 7.62 -1.74 -6.16
CA VAL A 89 6.55 -1.90 -5.17
C VAL A 89 5.53 -0.78 -5.34
N PRO A 90 4.28 -1.09 -5.65
CA PRO A 90 3.25 -0.06 -5.76
C PRO A 90 2.92 0.54 -4.41
N VAL A 91 2.81 1.86 -4.36
CA VAL A 91 2.47 2.61 -3.15
C VAL A 91 1.21 3.43 -3.41
N ILE A 92 0.19 3.22 -2.58
CA ILE A 92 -1.04 4.01 -2.58
C ILE A 92 -0.94 5.01 -1.44
N MET A 93 -1.17 6.29 -1.75
CA MET A 93 -1.18 7.32 -0.72
C MET A 93 -2.58 7.49 -0.15
N LEU A 94 -2.66 7.60 1.18
CA LEU A 94 -3.88 7.95 1.90
C LEU A 94 -3.73 9.34 2.50
N SER A 95 -4.78 10.15 2.45
CA SER A 95 -4.77 11.47 3.07
C SER A 95 -6.17 11.90 3.48
N SER A 96 -6.25 12.66 4.57
CA SER A 96 -7.49 13.32 4.97
C SER A 96 -7.82 14.54 4.10
N GLN A 97 -6.88 14.98 3.25
CA GLN A 97 -7.05 16.15 2.40
C GLN A 97 -7.62 15.78 1.03
N ASP A 98 -8.76 16.35 0.69
CA ASP A 98 -9.37 16.20 -0.61
C ASP A 98 -8.98 17.39 -1.49
N LYS A 99 -7.68 17.45 -1.85
CA LYS A 99 -7.12 18.52 -2.66
C LYS A 99 -6.37 17.94 -3.85
N ILE A 100 -6.67 18.46 -5.03
CA ILE A 100 -6.10 17.95 -6.25
C ILE A 100 -4.58 18.16 -6.32
N ASP A 101 -4.06 19.26 -5.80
CA ASP A 101 -2.62 19.53 -5.80
C ASP A 101 -1.86 18.53 -4.91
N VAL A 102 -2.44 18.07 -3.80
CA VAL A 102 -1.84 17.03 -2.97
C VAL A 102 -1.79 15.71 -3.74
N ALA A 103 -2.88 15.36 -4.42
CA ALA A 103 -2.94 14.15 -5.23
C ALA A 103 -1.90 14.20 -6.37
N ILE A 104 -1.81 15.32 -7.06
CA ILE A 104 -0.84 15.51 -8.15
C ILE A 104 0.59 15.37 -7.62
N ASN A 105 0.88 15.96 -6.46
CA ASN A 105 2.20 15.85 -5.85
C ASN A 105 2.57 14.40 -5.54
N CYS A 106 1.62 13.63 -5.01
CA CYS A 106 1.84 12.20 -4.75
C CYS A 106 2.15 11.43 -6.03
N MET A 107 1.41 11.71 -7.11
CA MET A 107 1.62 11.04 -8.39
C MET A 107 2.96 11.44 -9.02
N HIS A 108 3.39 12.69 -8.87
CA HIS A 108 4.72 13.14 -9.30
C HIS A 108 5.84 12.40 -8.60
N HIS A 109 5.63 11.99 -7.35
CA HIS A 109 6.59 11.19 -6.58
C HIS A 109 6.38 9.69 -6.78
N LYS A 110 5.63 9.29 -7.81
CA LYS A 110 5.46 7.90 -8.27
C LYS A 110 4.55 7.04 -7.39
N ALA A 111 3.65 7.64 -6.63
CA ALA A 111 2.55 6.88 -6.07
C ALA A 111 1.68 6.36 -7.22
N VAL A 112 1.12 5.16 -7.07
CA VAL A 112 0.25 4.60 -8.12
C VAL A 112 -1.17 5.12 -8.03
N ASP A 113 -1.58 5.56 -6.85
CA ASP A 113 -2.90 6.12 -6.64
C ASP A 113 -2.96 6.95 -5.36
N TYR A 114 -4.05 7.68 -5.20
CA TYR A 114 -4.31 8.55 -4.07
C TYR A 114 -5.73 8.36 -3.61
N VAL A 115 -5.92 8.03 -2.33
CA VAL A 115 -7.24 7.77 -1.75
C VAL A 115 -7.45 8.71 -0.57
N VAL A 116 -8.61 9.38 -0.54
CA VAL A 116 -8.99 10.25 0.57
C VAL A 116 -9.56 9.38 1.70
N LYS A 117 -9.12 9.64 2.93
CA LYS A 117 -9.65 8.99 4.13
C LYS A 117 -11.12 9.40 4.32
N SER A 118 -12.02 8.49 3.98
CA SER A 118 -13.46 8.70 4.03
C SER A 118 -14.14 7.38 4.35
N GLU A 119 -15.46 7.39 4.43
CA GLU A 119 -16.24 6.17 4.65
C GLU A 119 -16.04 5.14 3.53
N THR A 120 -15.69 5.58 2.33
CA THR A 120 -15.49 4.70 1.18
C THR A 120 -14.02 4.33 0.96
N ALA A 121 -13.12 4.76 1.82
CA ALA A 121 -11.68 4.54 1.63
C ALA A 121 -11.34 3.06 1.50
N PHE A 122 -11.87 2.22 2.38
CA PHE A 122 -11.59 0.80 2.35
C PHE A 122 -12.03 0.17 1.02
N MET A 123 -13.23 0.48 0.56
CA MET A 123 -13.75 -0.05 -0.72
C MET A 123 -12.87 0.35 -1.89
N ARG A 124 -12.40 1.59 -1.91
CA ARG A 124 -11.51 2.09 -2.97
C ARG A 124 -10.17 1.41 -2.94
N LEU A 125 -9.58 1.24 -1.75
CA LEU A 125 -8.33 0.52 -1.58
C LEU A 125 -8.46 -0.93 -2.03
N GLN A 126 -9.52 -1.60 -1.62
CA GLN A 126 -9.78 -2.99 -1.98
C GLN A 126 -9.87 -3.15 -3.50
N LYS A 127 -10.54 -2.24 -4.17
CA LYS A 127 -10.67 -2.27 -5.63
C LYS A 127 -9.32 -2.11 -6.33
N ILE A 128 -8.49 -1.15 -5.86
CA ILE A 128 -7.16 -0.93 -6.42
C ILE A 128 -6.30 -2.18 -6.23
N ILE A 129 -6.32 -2.76 -5.03
CA ILE A 129 -5.54 -3.95 -4.70
C ILE A 129 -5.97 -5.14 -5.57
N THR A 130 -7.27 -5.33 -5.76
CA THR A 130 -7.78 -6.41 -6.61
C THR A 130 -7.28 -6.27 -8.04
N VAL A 131 -7.32 -5.07 -8.61
CA VAL A 131 -6.81 -4.82 -9.97
C VAL A 131 -5.32 -5.16 -10.06
N PHE A 132 -4.52 -4.72 -9.09
CA PHE A 132 -3.08 -5.03 -9.07
C PHE A 132 -2.82 -6.52 -8.96
N SER A 133 -3.58 -7.21 -8.13
CA SER A 133 -3.46 -8.66 -7.96
C SER A 133 -3.75 -9.40 -9.26
N GLN A 134 -4.79 -8.99 -9.98
CA GLN A 134 -5.15 -9.58 -11.27
C GLN A 134 -4.08 -9.33 -12.32
N GLN A 135 -3.54 -8.13 -12.40
CA GLN A 135 -2.46 -7.79 -13.33
C GLN A 135 -1.22 -8.64 -13.06
N LYS A 136 -0.84 -8.79 -11.80
CA LYS A 136 0.32 -9.58 -11.41
C LYS A 136 0.16 -11.05 -11.79
N LYS A 137 -1.04 -11.59 -11.59
CA LYS A 137 -1.38 -12.95 -11.98
C LYS A 137 -1.26 -13.14 -13.49
N LEU A 138 -1.80 -12.21 -14.27
CA LEU A 138 -1.74 -12.24 -15.73
C LEU A 138 -0.29 -12.15 -16.23
N GLU A 139 0.53 -11.32 -15.63
CA GLU A 139 1.96 -11.20 -15.98
C GLU A 139 2.69 -12.52 -15.74
N LYS A 140 2.41 -13.21 -14.64
CA LYS A 140 2.99 -14.51 -14.34
C LYS A 140 2.56 -15.57 -15.36
N GLU A 141 1.29 -15.58 -15.71
CA GLU A 141 0.76 -16.52 -16.71
C GLU A 141 1.38 -16.27 -18.08
N LEU A 142 1.49 -15.01 -18.48
CA LEU A 142 2.13 -14.64 -19.75
C LEU A 142 3.59 -15.07 -19.78
N SER A 143 4.35 -14.81 -18.73
CA SER A 143 5.74 -15.21 -18.60
C SER A 143 5.89 -16.73 -18.71
N TRP A 144 5.00 -17.48 -18.07
CA TRP A 144 4.99 -18.93 -18.13
C TRP A 144 4.84 -19.42 -19.57
N TYR A 145 3.89 -18.85 -20.31
CA TYR A 145 3.68 -19.21 -21.72
C TYR A 145 4.87 -18.83 -22.60
N MET A 146 5.44 -17.65 -22.39
CA MET A 146 6.58 -17.18 -23.18
C MET A 146 7.81 -18.05 -22.97
N ASP A 147 8.05 -18.54 -21.76
CA ASP A 147 9.17 -19.41 -21.46
C ASP A 147 9.06 -20.78 -22.14
N ARG A 148 7.86 -21.18 -22.61
CA ARG A 148 7.61 -22.44 -23.27
C ARG A 148 7.53 -22.33 -24.79
N MET A 149 7.60 -21.13 -25.28
CA MET A 149 7.67 -20.89 -26.72
C MET A 149 9.12 -20.98 -27.18
#